data_b9a4c91a3619d70a87525a6b4be23b45
#
_entry.id   b9a4c91a3619d70a87525a6b4be23b45
#
_cell.length_a   1.000
_cell.length_b   1.000
_cell.length_c   1.000
_cell.angle_alpha   90.00
_cell.angle_beta   90.00
_cell.angle_gamma   90.00
#
_symmetry.space_group_name_H-M   'P 1'
#
loop_
_entity.id
_entity.type
_entity.pdbx_description
1 polymer ?
#
loop_
_entity_poly.entity_id
_entity_poly.type
_entity_poly.pdbx_seq_one_letter_code
_entity_poly.pdbx_strand_id
1 'polypeptide(L)'
;MRWTVVWLPFAQGQLANLWMSAPDRQAVTESSDRIDRELADDADRKWTPFWPFRMLIDDPLSVLFTVDPGDCMVYVRHVRRNK
;
A
#
# COMPACT_ATOMS: atom_id res chain seq x y z
N MET A 1 -5.66 15.03 9.39
CA MET A 1 -6.40 15.01 8.11
C MET A 1 -6.42 13.58 7.57
N ARG A 2 -7.57 13.13 7.15
CA ARG A 2 -7.69 11.75 6.62
C ARG A 2 -7.62 11.76 5.10
N TRP A 3 -7.01 10.72 4.58
CA TRP A 3 -6.87 10.50 3.15
C TRP A 3 -7.80 9.37 2.71
N THR A 4 -8.32 9.47 1.50
CA THR A 4 -9.06 8.37 0.88
C THR A 4 -8.07 7.49 0.13
N VAL A 5 -7.97 6.22 0.51
CA VAL A 5 -7.02 5.29 -0.08
C VAL A 5 -7.72 4.45 -1.14
N VAL A 6 -7.19 4.46 -2.34
CA VAL A 6 -7.69 3.67 -3.46
C VAL A 6 -6.60 2.71 -3.90
N TRP A 7 -6.90 1.41 -3.84
CA TRP A 7 -6.03 0.38 -4.39
C TRP A 7 -6.41 0.21 -5.85
N LEU A 8 -5.56 0.67 -6.75
CA LEU A 8 -5.84 0.59 -8.17
C LEU A 8 -5.95 -0.86 -8.64
N PRO A 9 -6.68 -1.15 -9.72
CA PRO A 9 -6.92 -2.54 -10.16
C PRO A 9 -5.65 -3.36 -10.34
N PHE A 10 -4.59 -2.76 -10.86
CA PHE A 10 -3.31 -3.47 -11.01
C PHE A 10 -2.74 -3.89 -9.66
N ALA A 11 -2.78 -2.99 -8.67
CA ALA A 11 -2.31 -3.28 -7.31
C ALA A 11 -3.19 -4.34 -6.65
N GLN A 12 -4.51 -4.27 -6.85
CA GLN A 12 -5.42 -5.29 -6.34
C GLN A 12 -5.09 -6.67 -6.88
N GLY A 13 -4.78 -6.75 -8.17
CA GLY A 13 -4.38 -8.01 -8.80
C GLY A 13 -3.07 -8.55 -8.25
N GLN A 14 -2.10 -7.68 -8.04
CA GLN A 14 -0.83 -8.07 -7.43
C GLN A 14 -1.05 -8.59 -6.00
N LEU A 15 -1.87 -7.91 -5.22
CA LEU A 15 -2.18 -8.33 -3.84
C LEU A 15 -2.85 -9.69 -3.81
N ALA A 16 -3.81 -9.92 -4.70
CA ALA A 16 -4.50 -11.21 -4.80
C ALA A 16 -3.52 -12.34 -5.13
N ASN A 17 -2.60 -12.11 -6.07
CA ASN A 17 -1.59 -13.09 -6.44
C ASN A 17 -0.64 -13.38 -5.28
N LEU A 18 -0.21 -12.35 -4.57
CA LEU A 18 0.66 -12.52 -3.40
C LEU A 18 -0.05 -13.31 -2.31
N TRP A 19 -1.33 -13.02 -2.08
CA TRP A 19 -2.13 -13.72 -1.08
C TRP A 19 -2.28 -15.20 -1.42
N MET A 20 -2.55 -15.51 -2.69
CA MET A 20 -2.72 -16.89 -3.15
C MET A 20 -1.43 -17.71 -3.03
N SER A 21 -0.28 -17.10 -3.23
CA SER A 21 1.01 -17.79 -3.20
C SER A 21 1.73 -17.70 -1.86
N ALA A 22 1.17 -16.95 -0.90
CA ALA A 22 1.85 -16.73 0.37
C ALA A 22 1.79 -17.97 1.27
N PRO A 23 2.88 -18.29 1.97
CA PRO A 23 2.84 -19.34 2.99
C PRO A 23 1.97 -18.96 4.19
N ASP A 24 1.87 -17.66 4.47
CA ASP A 24 1.02 -17.13 5.54
C ASP A 24 0.10 -16.06 4.98
N ARG A 25 -1.10 -16.48 4.57
CA ARG A 25 -2.10 -15.58 3.98
C ARG A 25 -2.63 -14.57 4.97
N GLN A 26 -2.73 -14.96 6.24
CA GLN A 26 -3.22 -14.04 7.26
C GLN A 26 -2.25 -12.87 7.46
N ALA A 27 -0.94 -13.13 7.42
CA ALA A 27 0.06 -12.07 7.52
C ALA A 27 -0.07 -11.08 6.36
N VAL A 28 -0.36 -11.56 5.15
CA VAL A 28 -0.59 -10.69 4.00
C VAL A 28 -1.84 -9.83 4.21
N THR A 29 -2.93 -10.43 4.66
CA THR A 29 -4.17 -9.71 4.94
C THR A 29 -3.98 -8.64 6.01
N GLU A 30 -3.35 -8.99 7.12
CA GLU A 30 -3.10 -8.04 8.20
C GLU A 30 -2.20 -6.90 7.76
N SER A 31 -1.16 -7.21 6.97
CA SER A 31 -0.26 -6.18 6.44
C SER A 31 -1.00 -5.22 5.53
N SER A 32 -1.85 -5.73 4.62
CA SER A 32 -2.60 -4.86 3.72
C SER A 32 -3.58 -3.97 4.49
N ASP A 33 -4.20 -4.49 5.55
CA ASP A 33 -5.10 -3.70 6.39
C ASP A 33 -4.36 -2.60 7.15
N ARG A 34 -3.17 -2.90 7.68
CA ARG A 34 -2.35 -1.90 8.36
C ARG A 34 -1.90 -0.81 7.39
N ILE A 35 -1.46 -1.20 6.20
CA ILE A 35 -1.05 -0.25 5.16
C ILE A 35 -2.21 0.69 4.81
N ASP A 36 -3.41 0.13 4.61
CA ASP A 36 -4.58 0.93 4.29
C ASP A 36 -4.85 1.97 5.37
N ARG A 37 -4.80 1.56 6.64
CA ARG A 37 -5.03 2.49 7.76
C ARG A 37 -3.92 3.53 7.89
N GLU A 38 -2.67 3.14 7.74
CA GLU A 38 -1.56 4.08 7.82
C GLU A 38 -1.62 5.12 6.71
N LEU A 39 -1.95 4.71 5.50
CA LEU A 39 -2.08 5.65 4.39
C LEU A 39 -3.28 6.57 4.58
N ALA A 40 -4.37 6.08 5.16
CA ALA A 40 -5.53 6.91 5.44
C ALA A 40 -5.22 7.99 6.48
N ASP A 41 -4.36 7.69 7.45
CA ASP A 41 -4.06 8.60 8.54
C ASP A 41 -2.82 9.45 8.28
N ASP A 42 -1.75 8.88 7.71
CA ASP A 42 -0.42 9.49 7.66
C ASP A 42 0.28 9.36 6.30
N ALA A 43 -0.47 9.40 5.20
CA ALA A 43 0.14 9.27 3.86
C ALA A 43 1.23 10.30 3.60
N ASP A 44 1.18 11.43 4.29
CA ASP A 44 2.12 12.55 4.15
C ASP A 44 3.38 12.38 4.98
N ARG A 45 3.40 11.46 5.93
CA ARG A 45 4.48 11.35 6.92
C ARG A 45 5.25 10.04 6.88
N LYS A 46 4.56 8.94 6.59
CA LYS A 46 5.14 7.60 6.68
C LYS A 46 5.41 7.07 5.28
N TRP A 47 6.55 7.47 4.71
CA TRP A 47 6.93 6.97 3.40
C TRP A 47 8.41 7.14 3.17
N THR A 48 8.92 6.30 2.25
CA THR A 48 10.31 6.38 1.78
C THR A 48 10.28 6.79 0.31
N PRO A 49 11.13 7.73 -0.12
CA PRO A 49 11.18 8.13 -1.53
C PRO A 49 11.53 6.95 -2.43
N PHE A 50 10.77 6.80 -3.49
CA PHE A 50 11.02 5.82 -4.56
C PHE A 50 10.52 6.42 -5.86
N TRP A 51 11.17 7.50 -6.26
CA TRP A 51 10.70 8.33 -7.35
C TRP A 51 10.36 7.53 -8.61
N PRO A 52 9.23 7.76 -9.29
CA PRO A 52 8.24 8.82 -9.05
C PRO A 52 7.20 8.50 -7.97
N PHE A 53 7.36 7.43 -7.23
CA PHE A 53 6.43 6.99 -6.20
C PHE A 53 6.95 7.30 -4.80
N ARG A 54 6.08 7.06 -3.84
CA ARG A 54 6.43 6.93 -2.42
C ARG A 54 6.27 5.47 -2.04
N MET A 55 7.09 4.99 -1.10
CA MET A 55 7.06 3.59 -0.68
C MET A 55 6.75 3.49 0.80
N LEU A 56 5.86 2.57 1.15
CA LEU A 56 5.61 2.19 2.54
C LEU A 56 5.88 0.71 2.70
N ILE A 57 6.68 0.38 3.69
CA ILE A 57 7.03 -1.01 4.00
C ILE A 57 6.29 -1.43 5.25
N ASP A 58 5.57 -2.53 5.17
CA ASP A 58 4.93 -3.19 6.31
C ASP A 58 5.03 -4.69 6.04
N ASP A 59 6.00 -5.35 6.66
CA ASP A 59 6.25 -6.77 6.38
C ASP A 59 4.98 -7.61 6.53
N PRO A 60 4.71 -8.53 5.62
CA PRO A 60 5.58 -8.98 4.52
C PRO A 60 5.44 -8.19 3.23
N LEU A 61 4.75 -7.05 3.22
CA LEU A 61 4.44 -6.29 2.02
C LEU A 61 5.21 -4.98 1.96
N SER A 62 5.37 -4.49 0.73
CA SER A 62 5.68 -3.09 0.48
C SER A 62 4.79 -2.59 -0.64
N VAL A 63 4.40 -1.32 -0.55
CA VAL A 63 3.55 -0.70 -1.56
C VAL A 63 4.21 0.54 -2.12
N LEU A 64 3.97 0.79 -3.40
CA LEU A 64 4.31 2.05 -4.05
C LEU A 64 3.01 2.80 -4.27
N PHE A 65 2.99 4.05 -3.86
CA PHE A 65 1.78 4.86 -3.94
C PHE A 65 2.10 6.29 -4.37
N THR A 66 1.06 6.98 -4.83
CA THR A 66 1.11 8.41 -5.12
C THR A 66 0.02 9.10 -4.32
N VAL A 67 0.21 10.38 -4.05
CA VAL A 67 -0.78 11.17 -3.33
C VAL A 67 -1.25 12.34 -4.19
N ASP A 68 -2.52 12.68 -4.02
CA ASP A 68 -3.11 13.88 -4.61
C ASP A 68 -3.60 14.75 -3.44
N PRO A 69 -2.79 15.72 -3.01
CA PRO A 69 -3.16 16.54 -1.84
C PRO A 69 -4.37 17.42 -2.11
N GLY A 70 -4.61 17.81 -3.36
CA GLY A 70 -5.77 18.64 -3.69
C GLY A 70 -7.09 17.93 -3.40
N ASP A 71 -7.16 16.64 -3.64
CA ASP A 71 -8.36 15.82 -3.41
C ASP A 71 -8.23 14.92 -2.18
N CYS A 72 -7.14 14.99 -1.44
CA CYS A 72 -6.85 14.12 -0.30
C CYS A 72 -6.96 12.63 -0.67
N MET A 73 -6.40 12.27 -1.82
CA MET A 73 -6.45 10.91 -2.35
C MET A 73 -5.08 10.25 -2.31
N VAL A 74 -5.07 8.97 -2.01
CA VAL A 74 -3.88 8.13 -2.09
C VAL A 74 -4.18 6.99 -3.06
N TYR A 75 -3.32 6.81 -4.05
CA TYR A 75 -3.47 5.75 -5.04
C TYR A 75 -2.37 4.72 -4.85
N VAL A 76 -2.72 3.53 -4.39
CA VAL A 76 -1.77 2.43 -4.29
C VAL A 76 -1.62 1.84 -5.69
N ARG A 77 -0.41 1.94 -6.24
CA ARG A 77 -0.13 1.59 -7.62
C ARG A 77 0.49 0.22 -7.77
N HIS A 78 1.35 -0.16 -6.84
CA HIS A 78 2.03 -1.45 -6.86
C HIS A 78 2.12 -2.03 -5.46
N VAL A 79 1.99 -3.35 -5.38
CA VAL A 79 2.16 -4.10 -4.14
C VAL A 79 3.12 -5.24 -4.43
N ARG A 80 4.09 -5.45 -3.57
CA ARG A 80 5.00 -6.57 -3.73
C ARG A 80 5.44 -7.11 -2.38
N ARG A 81 6.00 -8.31 -2.41
CA ARG A 81 6.58 -8.91 -1.22
C ARG A 81 7.88 -8.21 -0.90
N ASN A 82 8.06 -7.89 0.38
CA ASN A 82 9.24 -7.15 0.82
C ASN A 82 10.50 -8.01 0.84
N LYS A 83 10.37 -9.33 0.74
CA LYS A 83 11.52 -10.25 0.68
C LYS A 83 11.38 -11.27 -0.42
#